data_e95ce3211e5e49f9739d95eccf6df445
#
_entry.id   e95ce3211e5e49f9739d95eccf6df445
#
_cell.length_a   1.000
_cell.length_b   1.000
_cell.length_c   1.000
_cell.angle_alpha   90.00
_cell.angle_beta   90.00
_cell.angle_gamma   90.00
#
_symmetry.space_group_name_H-M   'P 1'
#
loop_
_entity.id
_entity.type
_entity.pdbx_description
1 polymer ?
#
loop_
_entity_poly.entity_id
_entity_poly.type
_entity_poly.pdbx_seq_one_letter_code
_entity_poly.pdbx_strand_id
1 'polypeptide(L)'
;APRPAPTRSRPPRMVAYRVPQPTKEEWIRSHGGLYGSRVLYLGQEIDDEEMNRVIAELLFLDAEEVANQYLYINSPGGSVIAGLALYDVMQHVGSPVITANIGMAASMASFILGAGVRGKRVALPNSRVMIHQPMGGSEGQAEDVRVEAEQIMKIKNTLVTMYAQMTGQTRERVIQDLGRDNYMSAQAALE
;
A
#
# COMPACT_ATOMS: atom_id res chain seq x y z
N ALA A 1 -7.22 40.11 -54.26
CA ALA A 1 -7.30 40.36 -52.81
C ALA A 1 -6.67 39.20 -52.05
N PRO A 2 -5.72 39.41 -51.12
CA PRO A 2 -5.11 38.33 -50.36
C PRO A 2 -6.10 37.80 -49.34
N ARG A 3 -6.09 36.49 -49.14
CA ARG A 3 -6.93 35.79 -48.12
C ARG A 3 -6.50 36.21 -46.73
N PRO A 4 -7.43 36.49 -45.81
CA PRO A 4 -7.08 36.75 -44.39
C PRO A 4 -6.47 35.51 -43.73
N ALA A 5 -5.43 35.72 -42.96
CA ALA A 5 -4.75 34.67 -42.21
C ALA A 5 -5.71 34.01 -41.14
N PRO A 6 -5.59 32.72 -40.89
CA PRO A 6 -6.43 32.05 -39.91
C PRO A 6 -6.15 32.62 -38.52
N THR A 7 -7.20 33.07 -37.85
CA THR A 7 -7.16 33.47 -36.44
C THR A 7 -6.83 32.29 -35.56
N ARG A 8 -5.65 32.27 -34.93
CA ARG A 8 -5.30 31.29 -33.90
C ARG A 8 -6.27 31.46 -32.70
N SER A 9 -7.14 30.49 -32.53
CA SER A 9 -7.93 30.41 -31.31
C SER A 9 -7.01 30.21 -30.10
N ARG A 10 -7.18 31.05 -29.07
CA ARG A 10 -6.49 30.84 -27.80
C ARG A 10 -6.82 29.46 -27.25
N PRO A 11 -5.82 28.68 -26.79
CA PRO A 11 -6.11 27.42 -26.13
C PRO A 11 -6.98 27.68 -24.88
N PRO A 12 -7.91 26.77 -24.54
CA PRO A 12 -8.75 26.92 -23.38
C PRO A 12 -7.87 27.07 -22.12
N ARG A 13 -8.14 28.11 -21.36
CA ARG A 13 -7.46 28.38 -20.09
C ARG A 13 -7.85 27.25 -19.13
N MET A 14 -6.95 26.31 -18.86
CA MET A 14 -7.16 25.34 -17.78
C MET A 14 -7.26 26.10 -16.47
N VAL A 15 -8.44 26.19 -15.92
CA VAL A 15 -8.66 26.62 -14.55
C VAL A 15 -8.27 25.45 -13.67
N ALA A 16 -7.17 25.56 -12.95
CA ALA A 16 -6.80 24.58 -11.94
C ALA A 16 -7.88 24.59 -10.85
N TYR A 17 -8.77 23.61 -10.92
CA TYR A 17 -9.77 23.41 -9.87
C TYR A 17 -9.05 22.85 -8.65
N ARG A 18 -8.81 23.71 -7.65
CA ARG A 18 -8.39 23.24 -6.33
C ARG A 18 -9.59 22.60 -5.66
N VAL A 19 -9.60 21.30 -5.54
CA VAL A 19 -10.52 20.61 -4.64
C VAL A 19 -10.22 21.15 -3.22
N PRO A 20 -11.19 21.75 -2.52
CA PRO A 20 -10.99 22.15 -1.14
C PRO A 20 -10.56 20.92 -0.33
N GLN A 21 -9.43 21.02 0.35
CA GLN A 21 -9.04 19.98 1.30
C GLN A 21 -10.00 20.05 2.49
N PRO A 22 -10.64 18.95 2.88
CA PRO A 22 -11.51 18.93 4.04
C PRO A 22 -10.73 19.32 5.29
N THR A 23 -11.37 20.05 6.19
CA THR A 23 -10.79 20.31 7.51
C THR A 23 -10.63 18.97 8.28
N LYS A 24 -9.74 18.94 9.26
CA LYS A 24 -9.54 17.73 10.11
C LYS A 24 -10.87 17.21 10.70
N GLU A 25 -11.77 18.11 11.05
CA GLU A 25 -13.11 17.77 11.60
C GLU A 25 -14.06 17.22 10.54
N GLU A 26 -14.03 17.76 9.32
CA GLU A 26 -14.79 17.22 8.19
C GLU A 26 -14.26 15.86 7.77
N TRP A 27 -12.94 15.67 7.83
CA TRP A 27 -12.30 14.40 7.56
C TRP A 27 -12.73 13.34 8.58
N ILE A 28 -12.68 13.64 9.88
CA ILE A 28 -13.14 12.75 10.97
C ILE A 28 -14.63 12.45 10.80
N ARG A 29 -15.45 13.43 10.44
CA ARG A 29 -16.89 13.24 10.27
C ARG A 29 -17.24 12.37 9.06
N SER A 30 -16.50 12.48 7.95
CA SER A 30 -16.71 11.66 6.75
C SER A 30 -16.17 10.24 6.92
N HIS A 31 -15.08 10.05 7.70
CA HIS A 31 -14.48 8.74 7.95
C HIS A 31 -15.14 8.01 9.14
N GLY A 32 -15.80 8.73 10.02
CA GLY A 32 -16.56 8.13 11.13
C GLY A 32 -17.66 7.16 10.67
N GLY A 33 -18.22 7.38 9.48
CA GLY A 33 -19.18 6.44 8.86
C GLY A 33 -18.51 5.14 8.38
N LEU A 34 -17.30 5.21 7.83
CA LEU A 34 -16.49 4.05 7.43
C LEU A 34 -16.04 3.27 8.67
N TYR A 35 -15.62 3.97 9.70
CA TYR A 35 -15.19 3.41 10.97
C TYR A 35 -16.29 2.60 11.66
N GLY A 36 -17.53 3.13 11.71
CA GLY A 36 -18.69 2.40 12.21
C GLY A 36 -19.03 1.14 11.41
N SER A 37 -18.53 1.04 10.16
CA SER A 37 -18.65 -0.15 9.32
C SER A 37 -17.42 -1.06 9.37
N ARG A 38 -16.47 -0.81 10.30
CA ARG A 38 -15.19 -1.52 10.46
C ARG A 38 -14.32 -1.51 9.19
N VAL A 39 -14.40 -0.39 8.45
CA VAL A 39 -13.65 -0.15 7.21
C VAL A 39 -12.53 0.83 7.49
N LEU A 40 -11.33 0.39 7.24
CA LEU A 40 -10.08 1.15 7.32
C LEU A 40 -9.62 1.49 5.89
N TYR A 41 -8.97 2.63 5.73
CA TYR A 41 -8.51 3.07 4.43
C TYR A 41 -7.03 3.45 4.46
N LEU A 42 -6.24 2.75 3.65
CA LEU A 42 -4.83 3.05 3.38
C LEU A 42 -4.75 3.67 1.98
N GLY A 43 -4.84 5.00 1.92
CA GLY A 43 -4.97 5.77 0.69
C GLY A 43 -3.77 6.64 0.32
N GLN A 44 -2.65 6.49 1.01
CA GLN A 44 -1.46 7.31 0.83
C GLN A 44 -0.18 6.49 0.98
N GLU A 45 0.97 7.16 0.95
CA GLU A 45 2.27 6.56 1.20
C GLU A 45 2.34 5.96 2.61
N ILE A 46 3.03 4.83 2.73
CA ILE A 46 3.27 4.14 4.01
C ILE A 46 4.41 4.83 4.73
N ASP A 47 4.08 5.59 5.76
CA ASP A 47 5.00 6.20 6.71
C ASP A 47 4.61 5.85 8.16
N ASP A 48 5.37 6.34 9.12
CA ASP A 48 5.13 6.04 10.53
C ASP A 48 3.81 6.64 11.03
N GLU A 49 3.43 7.85 10.55
CA GLU A 49 2.19 8.52 10.98
C GLU A 49 0.95 7.74 10.50
N GLU A 50 0.92 7.40 9.22
CA GLU A 50 -0.20 6.65 8.63
C GLU A 50 -0.31 5.25 9.22
N MET A 51 0.81 4.55 9.41
CA MET A 51 0.76 3.20 9.98
C MET A 51 0.36 3.21 11.45
N ASN A 52 0.82 4.17 12.25
CA ASN A 52 0.37 4.32 13.63
C ASN A 52 -1.14 4.59 13.71
N ARG A 53 -1.71 5.37 12.77
CA ARG A 53 -3.15 5.61 12.68
C ARG A 53 -3.91 4.32 12.39
N VAL A 54 -3.52 3.59 11.34
CA VAL A 54 -4.19 2.34 10.92
C VAL A 54 -4.07 1.27 12.00
N ILE A 55 -2.91 1.15 12.64
CA ILE A 55 -2.67 0.23 13.76
C ILE A 55 -3.59 0.55 14.94
N ALA A 56 -3.68 1.83 15.33
CA ALA A 56 -4.55 2.24 16.43
C ALA A 56 -6.03 1.93 16.13
N GLU A 57 -6.46 2.16 14.89
CA GLU A 57 -7.82 1.84 14.44
C GLU A 57 -8.09 0.34 14.46
N LEU A 58 -7.14 -0.50 13.99
CA LEU A 58 -7.26 -1.97 14.04
C LEU A 58 -7.40 -2.48 15.48
N LEU A 59 -6.53 -2.02 16.37
CA LEU A 59 -6.53 -2.42 17.77
C LEU A 59 -7.79 -1.97 18.50
N PHE A 60 -8.26 -0.76 18.22
CA PHE A 60 -9.50 -0.24 18.82
C PHE A 60 -10.71 -1.07 18.37
N LEU A 61 -10.85 -1.33 17.08
CA LEU A 61 -11.95 -2.13 16.55
C LEU A 61 -11.91 -3.59 17.06
N ASP A 62 -10.74 -4.16 17.22
CA ASP A 62 -10.57 -5.51 17.79
C ASP A 62 -10.99 -5.56 19.26
N ALA A 63 -10.68 -4.51 20.03
CA ALA A 63 -11.06 -4.39 21.45
C ALA A 63 -12.58 -4.18 21.64
N GLU A 64 -13.26 -3.55 20.67
CA GLU A 64 -14.72 -3.40 20.73
C GLU A 64 -15.45 -4.73 20.47
N GLU A 65 -15.08 -5.44 19.43
CA GLU A 65 -15.67 -6.71 19.04
C GLU A 65 -14.73 -7.48 18.12
N VAL A 66 -14.60 -8.77 18.33
CA VAL A 66 -13.89 -9.68 17.42
C VAL A 66 -14.78 -9.99 16.22
N ALA A 67 -14.68 -9.18 15.18
CA ALA A 67 -15.45 -9.30 13.94
C ALA A 67 -14.61 -8.89 12.73
N ASN A 68 -15.04 -9.22 11.51
CA ASN A 68 -14.30 -8.88 10.30
C ASN A 68 -13.98 -7.38 10.23
N GLN A 69 -12.73 -7.06 9.93
CA GLN A 69 -12.24 -5.71 9.62
C GLN A 69 -11.84 -5.65 8.15
N TYR A 70 -12.11 -4.54 7.48
CA TYR A 70 -11.86 -4.36 6.05
C TYR A 70 -10.82 -3.28 5.83
N LEU A 71 -9.68 -3.63 5.25
CA LEU A 71 -8.62 -2.69 4.91
C LEU A 71 -8.62 -2.45 3.39
N TYR A 72 -9.12 -1.29 2.98
CA TYR A 72 -9.09 -0.83 1.59
C TYR A 72 -7.77 -0.16 1.28
N ILE A 73 -7.13 -0.56 0.19
CA ILE A 73 -5.77 -0.18 -0.17
C ILE A 73 -5.75 0.53 -1.51
N ASN A 74 -5.16 1.73 -1.52
CA ASN A 74 -4.80 2.49 -2.72
C ASN A 74 -3.52 3.28 -2.41
N SER A 75 -2.37 2.60 -2.40
CA SER A 75 -1.12 3.15 -1.90
C SER A 75 0.07 2.76 -2.79
N PRO A 76 1.03 3.68 -3.00
CA PRO A 76 2.28 3.41 -3.69
C PRO A 76 3.26 2.56 -2.87
N GLY A 77 2.98 2.28 -1.61
CA GLY A 77 3.91 1.67 -0.66
C GLY A 77 4.67 2.73 0.15
N GLY A 78 5.87 2.40 0.64
CA GLY A 78 6.70 3.27 1.45
C GLY A 78 7.56 2.51 2.45
N SER A 79 7.65 2.97 3.70
CA SER A 79 8.50 2.42 4.74
C SER A 79 8.25 0.94 5.00
N VAL A 80 9.29 0.14 4.85
CA VAL A 80 9.23 -1.30 5.12
C VAL A 80 9.01 -1.57 6.60
N ILE A 81 9.66 -0.81 7.48
CA ILE A 81 9.55 -1.00 8.94
C ILE A 81 8.13 -0.69 9.42
N ALA A 82 7.58 0.46 8.98
CA ALA A 82 6.22 0.84 9.31
C ALA A 82 5.19 -0.19 8.79
N GLY A 83 5.39 -0.70 7.57
CA GLY A 83 4.53 -1.74 7.00
C GLY A 83 4.65 -3.10 7.72
N LEU A 84 5.85 -3.49 8.17
CA LEU A 84 6.03 -4.70 8.98
C LEU A 84 5.33 -4.59 10.34
N ALA A 85 5.34 -3.40 10.97
CA ALA A 85 4.60 -3.17 12.20
C ALA A 85 3.09 -3.38 12.00
N LEU A 86 2.53 -2.87 10.91
CA LEU A 86 1.12 -3.12 10.56
C LEU A 86 0.87 -4.61 10.29
N TYR A 87 1.76 -5.28 9.55
CA TYR A 87 1.66 -6.72 9.31
C TYR A 87 1.56 -7.50 10.62
N ASP A 88 2.47 -7.26 11.55
CA ASP A 88 2.50 -7.97 12.83
C ASP A 88 1.22 -7.74 13.63
N VAL A 89 0.69 -6.51 13.63
CA VAL A 89 -0.60 -6.21 14.28
C VAL A 89 -1.76 -6.92 13.58
N MET A 90 -1.80 -6.96 12.25
CA MET A 90 -2.81 -7.72 11.50
C MET A 90 -2.80 -9.21 11.83
N GLN A 91 -1.63 -9.79 12.17
CA GLN A 91 -1.53 -11.18 12.60
C GLN A 91 -1.84 -11.36 14.11
N HIS A 92 -1.71 -10.29 14.91
CA HIS A 92 -1.89 -10.32 16.36
C HIS A 92 -3.37 -10.20 16.77
N VAL A 93 -4.14 -9.35 16.08
CA VAL A 93 -5.56 -9.13 16.39
C VAL A 93 -6.39 -10.38 16.20
N GLY A 94 -7.40 -10.56 17.05
CA GLY A 94 -8.35 -11.68 16.94
C GLY A 94 -9.34 -11.53 15.77
N SER A 95 -9.57 -10.31 15.33
CA SER A 95 -10.47 -9.98 14.21
C SER A 95 -9.84 -10.34 12.87
N PRO A 96 -10.53 -11.06 11.98
CA PRO A 96 -10.04 -11.33 10.64
C PRO A 96 -9.93 -10.06 9.81
N VAL A 97 -8.72 -9.74 9.30
CA VAL A 97 -8.48 -8.56 8.45
C VAL A 97 -8.61 -8.95 6.98
N ILE A 98 -9.61 -8.40 6.33
CA ILE A 98 -9.91 -8.57 4.89
C ILE A 98 -9.27 -7.42 4.15
N THR A 99 -8.42 -7.70 3.17
CA THR A 99 -7.73 -6.67 2.38
C THR A 99 -8.34 -6.52 0.99
N ALA A 100 -8.53 -5.29 0.54
CA ALA A 100 -9.15 -4.99 -0.75
C ALA A 100 -8.34 -3.93 -1.51
N ASN A 101 -7.73 -4.32 -2.63
CA ASN A 101 -7.08 -3.36 -3.54
C ASN A 101 -8.14 -2.65 -4.39
N ILE A 102 -8.32 -1.36 -4.20
CA ILE A 102 -9.32 -0.54 -4.90
C ILE A 102 -8.73 0.37 -5.98
N GLY A 103 -7.42 0.40 -6.13
CA GLY A 103 -6.72 1.19 -7.14
C GLY A 103 -5.33 0.64 -7.40
N MET A 104 -4.38 0.99 -6.56
CA MET A 104 -3.02 0.49 -6.64
C MET A 104 -2.56 -0.05 -5.27
N ALA A 105 -1.95 -1.22 -5.28
CA ALA A 105 -1.20 -1.74 -4.15
C ALA A 105 0.23 -2.01 -4.63
N ALA A 106 1.15 -1.08 -4.36
CA ALA A 106 2.51 -1.18 -4.85
C ALA A 106 3.52 -1.33 -3.69
N SER A 107 4.62 -2.05 -3.94
CA SER A 107 5.71 -2.20 -2.99
C SER A 107 5.21 -2.70 -1.63
N MET A 108 5.47 -2.00 -0.53
CA MET A 108 5.02 -2.40 0.80
C MET A 108 3.49 -2.49 0.93
N ALA A 109 2.72 -1.71 0.15
CA ALA A 109 1.26 -1.83 0.12
C ALA A 109 0.79 -3.16 -0.50
N SER A 110 1.51 -3.71 -1.46
CA SER A 110 1.23 -5.06 -2.00
C SER A 110 1.50 -6.15 -0.97
N PHE A 111 2.51 -5.95 -0.13
CA PHE A 111 2.80 -6.84 0.99
C PHE A 111 1.65 -6.83 2.02
N ILE A 112 1.13 -5.67 2.38
CA ILE A 112 -0.03 -5.53 3.27
C ILE A 112 -1.28 -6.15 2.64
N LEU A 113 -1.51 -6.00 1.33
CA LEU A 113 -2.58 -6.69 0.61
C LEU A 113 -2.48 -8.21 0.79
N GLY A 114 -1.26 -8.76 0.63
CA GLY A 114 -0.96 -10.18 0.82
C GLY A 114 -1.12 -10.66 2.27
N ALA A 115 -1.00 -9.75 3.25
CA ALA A 115 -1.10 -10.05 4.68
C ALA A 115 -2.54 -10.32 5.17
N GLY A 116 -3.55 -9.97 4.37
CA GLY A 116 -4.95 -10.25 4.68
C GLY A 116 -5.26 -11.74 4.80
N VAL A 117 -6.37 -12.06 5.44
CA VAL A 117 -6.83 -13.44 5.65
C VAL A 117 -6.89 -14.20 4.32
N ARG A 118 -6.30 -15.38 4.29
CA ARG A 118 -6.26 -16.22 3.09
C ARG A 118 -7.68 -16.54 2.61
N GLY A 119 -7.93 -16.37 1.31
CA GLY A 119 -9.25 -16.54 0.71
C GLY A 119 -10.19 -15.32 0.84
N LYS A 120 -9.75 -14.26 1.55
CA LYS A 120 -10.51 -13.01 1.72
C LYS A 120 -9.74 -11.78 1.23
N ARG A 121 -8.71 -11.98 0.41
CA ARG A 121 -7.97 -10.91 -0.27
C ARG A 121 -8.65 -10.64 -1.59
N VAL A 122 -9.03 -9.40 -1.84
CA VAL A 122 -9.77 -9.01 -3.05
C VAL A 122 -9.08 -7.88 -3.78
N ALA A 123 -9.34 -7.77 -5.07
CA ALA A 123 -8.85 -6.68 -5.90
C ALA A 123 -9.93 -6.31 -6.92
N LEU A 124 -10.15 -5.00 -7.11
CA LEU A 124 -11.08 -4.54 -8.15
C LEU A 124 -10.49 -4.83 -9.54
N PRO A 125 -11.32 -5.07 -10.57
CA PRO A 125 -10.87 -5.52 -11.88
C PRO A 125 -9.82 -4.61 -12.56
N ASN A 126 -9.91 -3.30 -12.32
CA ASN A 126 -9.00 -2.30 -12.89
C ASN A 126 -7.83 -1.94 -11.97
N SER A 127 -7.76 -2.53 -10.79
CA SER A 127 -6.66 -2.28 -9.87
C SER A 127 -5.34 -2.89 -10.36
N ARG A 128 -4.24 -2.40 -9.79
CA ARG A 128 -2.89 -2.88 -10.10
C ARG A 128 -2.18 -3.29 -8.83
N VAL A 129 -1.38 -4.32 -8.95
CA VAL A 129 -0.44 -4.76 -7.92
C VAL A 129 0.97 -4.60 -8.46
N MET A 130 1.89 -4.08 -7.68
CA MET A 130 3.29 -4.04 -8.05
C MET A 130 4.13 -4.56 -6.89
N ILE A 131 5.01 -5.49 -7.20
CA ILE A 131 5.99 -6.02 -6.26
C ILE A 131 7.41 -5.76 -6.76
N HIS A 132 8.32 -5.50 -5.85
CA HIS A 132 9.74 -5.39 -6.11
C HIS A 132 10.55 -5.65 -4.82
N GLN A 133 11.85 -5.83 -4.97
CA GLN A 133 12.74 -5.96 -3.83
C GLN A 133 12.85 -4.65 -3.05
N PRO A 134 13.14 -4.68 -1.73
CA PRO A 134 13.36 -3.49 -0.95
C PRO A 134 14.52 -2.67 -1.52
N MET A 135 14.35 -1.36 -1.53
CA MET A 135 15.37 -0.39 -1.92
C MET A 135 15.90 0.31 -0.67
N GLY A 136 17.15 0.69 -0.70
CA GLY A 136 17.78 1.50 0.32
C GLY A 136 19.13 1.99 -0.18
N GLY A 137 19.71 2.93 0.52
CA GLY A 137 21.01 3.49 0.24
C GLY A 137 21.59 4.12 1.50
N SER A 138 22.90 4.15 1.59
CA SER A 138 23.61 4.79 2.70
C SER A 138 24.78 5.60 2.16
N GLU A 139 25.01 6.75 2.78
CA GLU A 139 26.20 7.55 2.59
C GLU A 139 26.95 7.63 3.92
N GLY A 140 28.28 7.59 3.88
CA GLY A 140 29.09 7.65 5.07
C GLY A 140 30.41 6.89 4.96
N GLN A 141 30.93 6.43 6.08
CA GLN A 141 32.12 5.61 6.10
C GLN A 141 31.86 4.23 5.50
N ALA A 142 32.89 3.61 4.91
CA ALA A 142 32.75 2.31 4.23
C ALA A 142 32.11 1.25 5.12
N GLU A 143 32.38 1.26 6.41
CA GLU A 143 31.80 0.31 7.37
C GLU A 143 30.31 0.55 7.59
N ASP A 144 29.88 1.80 7.65
CA ASP A 144 28.44 2.16 7.78
C ASP A 144 27.67 1.70 6.54
N VAL A 145 28.22 1.91 5.34
CA VAL A 145 27.63 1.42 4.08
C VAL A 145 27.52 -0.10 4.07
N ARG A 146 28.55 -0.83 4.58
CA ARG A 146 28.54 -2.29 4.67
C ARG A 146 27.44 -2.78 5.60
N VAL A 147 27.34 -2.18 6.79
CA VAL A 147 26.32 -2.55 7.80
C VAL A 147 24.91 -2.33 7.24
N GLU A 148 24.66 -1.20 6.58
CA GLU A 148 23.37 -0.89 5.97
C GLU A 148 23.00 -1.89 4.86
N ALA A 149 23.96 -2.22 3.98
CA ALA A 149 23.75 -3.22 2.93
C ALA A 149 23.37 -4.59 3.52
N GLU A 150 24.01 -4.99 4.61
CA GLU A 150 23.69 -6.24 5.31
C GLU A 150 22.27 -6.21 5.90
N GLN A 151 21.83 -5.08 6.45
CA GLN A 151 20.45 -4.91 6.96
C GLN A 151 19.43 -5.02 5.84
N ILE A 152 19.65 -4.34 4.69
CA ILE A 152 18.77 -4.43 3.52
C ILE A 152 18.66 -5.89 3.04
N MET A 153 19.77 -6.63 3.01
CA MET A 153 19.76 -8.03 2.63
C MET A 153 18.99 -8.92 3.62
N LYS A 154 19.08 -8.66 4.92
CA LYS A 154 18.27 -9.35 5.95
C LYS A 154 16.77 -9.07 5.75
N ILE A 155 16.40 -7.81 5.57
CA ILE A 155 15.01 -7.39 5.30
C ILE A 155 14.49 -8.08 4.03
N LYS A 156 15.26 -8.07 2.93
CA LYS A 156 14.91 -8.77 1.69
C LYS A 156 14.61 -10.25 1.94
N ASN A 157 15.48 -10.96 2.66
CA ASN A 157 15.29 -12.37 2.95
C ASN A 157 14.04 -12.64 3.82
N THR A 158 13.77 -11.76 4.76
CA THR A 158 12.55 -11.81 5.60
C THR A 158 11.31 -11.64 4.73
N LEU A 159 11.24 -10.59 3.91
CA LEU A 159 10.11 -10.33 3.02
C LEU A 159 9.88 -11.50 2.04
N VAL A 160 10.94 -12.06 1.44
CA VAL A 160 10.83 -13.24 0.57
C VAL A 160 10.19 -14.41 1.30
N THR A 161 10.58 -14.66 2.55
CA THR A 161 9.99 -15.74 3.35
C THR A 161 8.51 -15.48 3.62
N MET A 162 8.17 -14.26 4.01
CA MET A 162 6.79 -13.87 4.32
C MET A 162 5.90 -13.92 3.07
N TYR A 163 6.37 -13.41 1.92
CA TYR A 163 5.65 -13.55 0.65
C TYR A 163 5.40 -15.01 0.28
N ALA A 164 6.42 -15.87 0.41
CA ALA A 164 6.26 -17.30 0.14
C ALA A 164 5.20 -17.94 1.04
N GLN A 165 5.16 -17.59 2.32
CA GLN A 165 4.13 -18.04 3.26
C GLN A 165 2.74 -17.53 2.91
N MET A 166 2.61 -16.24 2.58
CA MET A 166 1.33 -15.60 2.27
C MET A 166 0.72 -16.09 0.96
N THR A 167 1.55 -16.33 -0.06
CA THR A 167 1.11 -16.73 -1.40
C THR A 167 1.08 -18.24 -1.61
N GLY A 168 1.88 -18.98 -0.86
CA GLY A 168 2.09 -20.41 -1.08
C GLY A 168 3.06 -20.73 -2.23
N GLN A 169 3.72 -19.71 -2.79
CA GLN A 169 4.75 -19.87 -3.82
C GLN A 169 6.08 -20.30 -3.21
N THR A 170 6.98 -20.85 -4.04
CA THR A 170 8.33 -21.17 -3.61
C THR A 170 9.16 -19.90 -3.41
N ARG A 171 10.18 -19.97 -2.54
CA ARG A 171 11.10 -18.84 -2.31
C ARG A 171 11.82 -18.41 -3.60
N GLU A 172 12.19 -19.37 -4.43
CA GLU A 172 12.87 -19.15 -5.72
C GLU A 172 11.98 -18.33 -6.66
N ARG A 173 10.68 -18.67 -6.74
CA ARG A 173 9.72 -17.93 -7.53
C ARG A 173 9.55 -16.51 -7.00
N VAL A 174 9.38 -16.34 -5.70
CA VAL A 174 9.25 -15.02 -5.06
C VAL A 174 10.51 -14.15 -5.30
N ILE A 175 11.71 -14.73 -5.20
CA ILE A 175 12.97 -14.01 -5.49
C ILE A 175 13.00 -13.53 -6.94
N GLN A 176 12.55 -14.36 -7.88
CA GLN A 176 12.50 -14.02 -9.30
C GLN A 176 11.49 -12.87 -9.55
N ASP A 177 10.30 -12.98 -8.98
CA ASP A 177 9.22 -12.01 -9.18
C ASP A 177 9.52 -10.65 -8.49
N LEU A 178 10.25 -10.64 -7.37
CA LEU A 178 10.72 -9.44 -6.69
C LEU A 178 11.98 -8.82 -7.33
N GLY A 179 12.64 -9.51 -8.26
CA GLY A 179 13.95 -9.10 -8.78
C GLY A 179 13.95 -7.76 -9.53
N ARG A 180 12.83 -7.38 -10.12
CA ARG A 180 12.57 -6.10 -10.80
C ARG A 180 11.14 -5.66 -10.51
N ASP A 181 10.81 -4.42 -10.86
CA ASP A 181 9.43 -3.93 -10.78
C ASP A 181 8.50 -4.82 -11.60
N ASN A 182 7.66 -5.55 -10.90
CA ASN A 182 6.72 -6.49 -11.49
C ASN A 182 5.29 -5.97 -11.31
N TYR A 183 4.73 -5.42 -12.37
CA TYR A 183 3.37 -4.89 -12.40
C TYR A 183 2.38 -5.95 -12.87
N MET A 184 1.37 -6.20 -12.06
CA MET A 184 0.34 -7.21 -12.29
C MET A 184 -1.04 -6.57 -12.36
N SER A 185 -1.91 -7.09 -13.24
CA SER A 185 -3.35 -6.87 -13.13
C SER A 185 -3.91 -7.60 -11.90
N ALA A 186 -5.14 -7.27 -11.51
CA ALA A 186 -5.83 -8.00 -10.45
C ALA A 186 -5.89 -9.52 -10.73
N GLN A 187 -6.12 -9.91 -11.99
CA GLN A 187 -6.17 -11.32 -12.41
C GLN A 187 -4.80 -11.99 -12.28
N ALA A 188 -3.73 -11.36 -12.79
CA ALA A 188 -2.38 -11.92 -12.72
C ALA A 188 -1.83 -12.02 -11.28
N ALA A 189 -2.31 -11.15 -10.39
CA ALA A 189 -1.93 -11.20 -8.98
C ALA A 189 -2.65 -12.32 -8.18
N LEU A 190 -3.72 -12.89 -8.74
CA LEU A 190 -4.47 -14.00 -8.15
C LEU A 190 -3.79 -15.35 -8.42
N GLU A 191 -3.06 -15.47 -9.54
CA GLU A 191 -2.34 -16.67 -10.02
C GLU A 191 -0.98 -16.84 -9.31
#